data_fc84e3d538eda38604ed616651d95619
#
_entry.id   fc84e3d538eda38604ed616651d95619
#
_cell.length_a   1.000
_cell.length_b   1.000
_cell.length_c   1.000
_cell.angle_alpha   90.00
_cell.angle_beta   90.00
_cell.angle_gamma   90.00
#
_symmetry.space_group_name_H-M   'P 1'
#
loop_
_entity.id
_entity.type
_entity.pdbx_description
1 polymer ?
#
loop_
_entity_poly.entity_id
_entity_poly.type
_entity_poly.pdbx_seq_one_letter_code
_entity_poly.pdbx_strand_id
1 'polypeptide(L)'
;VTLLNYVALGTLVALGLVLLTGVVGLMSFGQQAFVGLTAYTTAVMTTVWGISPWISLLVGLAFTVIAAIVLGFITLRLSGHYLAITTLAWGIAAYYMFGNFELLGQYNGINNLPAVSLFGWVMNEGREIYYLIWAVTLAALIAAQNLLDSRSGRAIRALRFRGVMAESFGVDTAGLKFIVFLYAALLAGLS
;
A
#
# COMPACT_ATOMS: atom_id res chain seq x y z
N VAL A 1 -4.58 -21.95 -8.76
CA VAL A 1 -3.39 -21.11 -8.52
C VAL A 1 -3.77 -19.63 -8.63
N THR A 2 -4.41 -19.19 -9.72
CA THR A 2 -4.78 -17.79 -9.96
C THR A 2 -5.62 -17.18 -8.81
N LEU A 3 -6.61 -17.91 -8.33
CA LEU A 3 -7.47 -17.46 -7.22
C LEU A 3 -6.67 -17.26 -5.93
N LEU A 4 -5.71 -18.15 -5.66
CA LEU A 4 -4.84 -18.05 -4.49
C LEU A 4 -3.86 -16.85 -4.60
N ASN A 5 -3.45 -16.48 -5.81
CA ASN A 5 -2.66 -15.26 -6.04
C ASN A 5 -3.44 -14.00 -5.66
N TYR A 6 -4.70 -13.90 -6.09
CA TYR A 6 -5.57 -12.78 -5.69
C TYR A 6 -5.83 -12.73 -4.18
N VAL A 7 -5.98 -13.90 -3.55
CA VAL A 7 -6.12 -13.97 -2.09
C VAL A 7 -4.86 -13.45 -1.39
N ALA A 8 -3.68 -13.81 -1.86
CA ALA A 8 -2.42 -13.34 -1.26
C ALA A 8 -2.23 -11.83 -1.44
N LEU A 9 -2.49 -11.29 -2.64
CA LEU A 9 -2.46 -9.84 -2.90
C LEU A 9 -3.49 -9.10 -2.03
N GLY A 10 -4.73 -9.59 -1.97
CA GLY A 10 -5.75 -9.05 -1.09
C GLY A 10 -5.36 -9.09 0.39
N THR A 11 -4.59 -10.10 0.80
CA THR A 11 -4.07 -10.21 2.18
C THR A 11 -3.08 -9.09 2.50
N LEU A 12 -2.24 -8.65 1.55
CA LEU A 12 -1.34 -7.51 1.75
C LEU A 12 -2.12 -6.21 2.03
N VAL A 13 -3.16 -5.94 1.24
CA VAL A 13 -4.04 -4.78 1.47
C VAL A 13 -4.76 -4.89 2.81
N ALA A 14 -5.33 -6.07 3.11
CA ALA A 14 -6.03 -6.32 4.36
C ALA A 14 -5.10 -6.16 5.58
N LEU A 15 -3.85 -6.59 5.48
CA LEU A 15 -2.85 -6.41 6.54
C LEU A 15 -2.60 -4.92 6.82
N GLY A 16 -2.45 -4.11 5.78
CA GLY A 16 -2.34 -2.65 5.90
C GLY A 16 -3.57 -2.02 6.57
N LEU A 17 -4.77 -2.45 6.18
CA LEU A 17 -6.02 -2.00 6.80
C LEU A 17 -6.16 -2.43 8.25
N VAL A 18 -5.77 -3.65 8.60
CA VAL A 18 -5.78 -4.14 10.00
C VAL A 18 -4.85 -3.30 10.87
N LEU A 19 -3.68 -2.93 10.38
CA LEU A 19 -2.76 -2.06 11.11
C LEU A 19 -3.36 -0.66 11.33
N LEU A 20 -3.96 -0.07 10.30
CA LEU A 20 -4.57 1.25 10.38
C LEU A 20 -5.83 1.27 11.26
N THR A 21 -6.81 0.44 10.91
CA THR A 21 -8.12 0.48 11.55
C THR A 21 -8.15 -0.35 12.84
N GLY A 22 -7.50 -1.51 12.81
CA GLY A 22 -7.50 -2.45 13.92
C GLY A 22 -6.59 -2.02 15.07
N VAL A 23 -5.38 -1.56 14.77
CA VAL A 23 -4.37 -1.28 15.80
C VAL A 23 -4.33 0.20 16.17
N VAL A 24 -4.33 1.09 15.19
CA VAL A 24 -4.25 2.56 15.44
C VAL A 24 -5.63 3.19 15.64
N GLY A 25 -6.68 2.59 15.07
CA GLY A 25 -8.03 3.15 15.10
C GLY A 25 -8.28 4.24 14.05
N LEU A 26 -7.47 4.29 13.00
CA LEU A 26 -7.63 5.22 11.88
C LEU A 26 -8.49 4.57 10.79
N MET A 27 -9.70 5.06 10.56
CA MET A 27 -10.53 4.60 9.46
C MET A 27 -10.01 5.19 8.15
N SER A 28 -9.49 4.34 7.25
CA SER A 28 -9.01 4.75 5.93
C SER A 28 -9.58 3.85 4.84
N PHE A 29 -10.20 4.47 3.82
CA PHE A 29 -10.76 3.79 2.64
C PHE A 29 -9.96 4.07 1.36
N GLY A 30 -8.82 4.76 1.47
CA GLY A 30 -8.03 5.19 0.32
C GLY A 30 -6.94 4.21 -0.14
N GLN A 31 -6.86 2.99 0.39
CA GLN A 31 -5.80 2.03 0.07
C GLN A 31 -5.74 1.68 -1.41
N GLN A 32 -6.88 1.63 -2.09
CA GLN A 32 -6.98 1.37 -3.53
C GLN A 32 -6.21 2.38 -4.39
N ALA A 33 -6.08 3.63 -3.93
CA ALA A 33 -5.31 4.64 -4.66
C ALA A 33 -3.81 4.29 -4.69
N PHE A 34 -3.28 3.75 -3.61
CA PHE A 34 -1.87 3.32 -3.52
C PHE A 34 -1.59 2.07 -4.33
N VAL A 35 -2.52 1.10 -4.34
CA VAL A 35 -2.49 -0.06 -5.23
C VAL A 35 -2.42 0.38 -6.68
N GLY A 36 -3.36 1.23 -7.10
CA GLY A 36 -3.42 1.75 -8.46
C GLY A 36 -2.17 2.53 -8.85
N LEU A 37 -1.65 3.36 -7.96
CA LEU A 37 -0.48 4.20 -8.25
C LEU A 37 0.76 3.35 -8.56
N THR A 38 1.06 2.33 -7.76
CA THR A 38 2.18 1.42 -8.03
C THR A 38 1.93 0.59 -9.28
N ALA A 39 0.72 0.02 -9.44
CA ALA A 39 0.38 -0.82 -10.57
C ALA A 39 0.51 -0.07 -11.91
N TYR A 40 -0.08 1.11 -12.02
CA TYR A 40 0.00 1.91 -13.24
C TYR A 40 1.40 2.45 -13.51
N THR A 41 2.14 2.88 -12.47
CA THR A 41 3.54 3.32 -12.66
C THR A 41 4.38 2.16 -13.19
N THR A 42 4.26 0.97 -12.60
CA THR A 42 4.98 -0.23 -13.05
C THR A 42 4.57 -0.61 -14.47
N ALA A 43 3.28 -0.60 -14.79
CA ALA A 43 2.76 -0.92 -16.11
C ALA A 43 3.29 0.03 -17.19
N VAL A 44 3.22 1.35 -16.98
CA VAL A 44 3.73 2.35 -17.93
C VAL A 44 5.23 2.20 -18.14
N MET A 45 6.00 2.07 -17.06
CA MET A 45 7.47 1.96 -17.17
C MET A 45 7.90 0.70 -17.90
N THR A 46 7.18 -0.40 -17.73
CA THR A 46 7.52 -1.67 -18.40
C THR A 46 7.06 -1.70 -19.84
N THR A 47 5.89 -1.14 -20.17
CA THR A 47 5.33 -1.21 -21.53
C THR A 47 5.83 -0.10 -22.43
N VAL A 48 5.91 1.16 -21.95
CA VAL A 48 6.29 2.32 -22.77
C VAL A 48 7.81 2.50 -22.80
N TRP A 49 8.48 2.33 -21.68
CA TRP A 49 9.93 2.57 -21.60
C TRP A 49 10.77 1.29 -21.61
N GLY A 50 10.16 0.11 -21.61
CA GLY A 50 10.87 -1.16 -21.66
C GLY A 50 11.78 -1.42 -20.46
N ILE A 51 11.53 -0.76 -19.33
CA ILE A 51 12.34 -0.88 -18.12
C ILE A 51 12.01 -2.22 -17.43
N SER A 52 13.01 -2.81 -16.81
CA SER A 52 12.83 -4.05 -16.04
C SER A 52 11.70 -3.92 -15.01
N PRO A 53 10.81 -4.92 -14.87
CA PRO A 53 9.70 -4.92 -13.93
C PRO A 53 10.12 -4.64 -12.48
N TRP A 54 11.30 -5.09 -12.07
CA TRP A 54 11.83 -4.88 -10.71
C TRP A 54 12.17 -3.42 -10.43
N ILE A 55 12.84 -2.76 -11.37
CA ILE A 55 13.15 -1.33 -11.26
C ILE A 55 11.85 -0.53 -11.29
N SER A 56 10.93 -0.88 -12.18
CA SER A 56 9.63 -0.23 -12.30
C SER A 56 8.81 -0.37 -11.02
N LEU A 57 8.84 -1.53 -10.35
CA LEU A 57 8.19 -1.74 -9.06
C LEU A 57 8.79 -0.84 -7.97
N LEU A 58 10.13 -0.76 -7.90
CA LEU A 58 10.78 0.12 -6.91
C LEU A 58 10.44 1.59 -7.12
N VAL A 59 10.38 2.03 -8.37
CA VAL A 59 9.96 3.40 -8.72
C VAL A 59 8.48 3.60 -8.38
N GLY A 60 7.61 2.64 -8.70
CA GLY A 60 6.20 2.67 -8.33
C GLY A 60 5.98 2.78 -6.82
N LEU A 61 6.73 2.00 -6.03
CA LEU A 61 6.73 2.09 -4.57
C LEU A 61 7.23 3.46 -4.08
N ALA A 62 8.27 4.01 -4.69
CA ALA A 62 8.76 5.35 -4.35
C ALA A 62 7.68 6.42 -4.61
N PHE A 63 6.99 6.37 -5.76
CA PHE A 63 5.85 7.24 -6.04
C PHE A 63 4.73 7.07 -5.04
N THR A 64 4.42 5.84 -4.66
CA THR A 64 3.41 5.54 -3.64
C THR A 64 3.80 6.09 -2.27
N VAL A 65 5.07 6.01 -1.88
CA VAL A 65 5.56 6.62 -0.63
C VAL A 65 5.42 8.14 -0.68
N ILE A 66 5.82 8.78 -1.77
CA ILE A 66 5.69 10.24 -1.94
C ILE A 66 4.21 10.66 -1.85
N ALA A 67 3.33 9.96 -2.56
CA ALA A 67 1.88 10.20 -2.47
C ALA A 67 1.35 10.00 -1.05
N ALA A 68 1.78 8.93 -0.37
CA ALA A 68 1.38 8.66 1.00
C ALA A 68 1.90 9.72 1.98
N ILE A 69 3.10 10.27 1.77
CA ILE A 69 3.61 11.40 2.56
C ILE A 69 2.73 12.63 2.38
N VAL A 70 2.44 13.01 1.14
CA VAL A 70 1.62 14.18 0.83
C VAL A 70 0.19 14.02 1.38
N LEU A 71 -0.45 12.89 1.05
CA LEU A 71 -1.80 12.60 1.49
C LEU A 71 -1.88 12.43 3.01
N GLY A 72 -0.92 11.74 3.61
CA GLY A 72 -0.84 11.54 5.05
C GLY A 72 -0.68 12.86 5.80
N PHE A 73 0.16 13.76 5.32
CA PHE A 73 0.34 15.07 5.94
C PHE A 73 -0.93 15.92 5.93
N ILE A 74 -1.73 15.81 4.86
CA ILE A 74 -3.00 16.54 4.74
C ILE A 74 -4.09 15.85 5.57
N THR A 75 -4.23 14.53 5.44
CA THR A 75 -5.38 13.79 5.95
C THR A 75 -5.27 13.41 7.43
N LEU A 76 -4.07 13.13 7.94
CA LEU A 76 -3.89 12.72 9.34
C LEU A 76 -4.09 13.86 10.36
N ARG A 77 -4.22 15.09 9.89
CA ARG A 77 -4.68 16.22 10.72
C ARG A 77 -6.17 16.15 11.03
N LEU A 78 -6.92 15.38 10.23
CA LEU A 78 -8.34 15.14 10.43
C LEU A 78 -8.53 13.95 11.37
N SER A 79 -9.59 13.95 12.15
CA SER A 79 -9.89 12.88 13.11
C SER A 79 -11.27 12.28 12.87
N GLY A 80 -11.44 11.03 13.28
CA GLY A 80 -12.72 10.34 13.24
C GLY A 80 -13.31 10.19 11.85
N HIS A 81 -14.58 10.56 11.68
CA HIS A 81 -15.32 10.40 10.42
C HIS A 81 -14.77 11.25 9.27
N TYR A 82 -14.18 12.40 9.56
CA TYR A 82 -13.61 13.28 8.53
C TYR A 82 -12.43 12.62 7.81
N LEU A 83 -11.61 11.86 8.53
CA LEU A 83 -10.51 11.10 7.95
C LEU A 83 -11.05 10.04 6.98
N ALA A 84 -12.08 9.30 7.37
CA ALA A 84 -12.70 8.27 6.55
C ALA A 84 -13.27 8.85 5.23
N ILE A 85 -14.01 9.96 5.32
CA ILE A 85 -14.61 10.63 4.16
C ILE A 85 -13.51 11.16 3.22
N THR A 86 -12.48 11.80 3.77
CA THR A 86 -11.38 12.36 2.98
C THR A 86 -10.59 11.27 2.26
N THR A 87 -10.29 10.15 2.94
CA THR A 87 -9.59 9.03 2.30
C THR A 87 -10.43 8.33 1.24
N LEU A 88 -11.76 8.26 1.43
CA LEU A 88 -12.69 7.79 0.41
C LEU A 88 -12.69 8.73 -0.81
N ALA A 89 -12.75 10.04 -0.59
CA ALA A 89 -12.71 11.03 -1.67
C ALA A 89 -11.42 10.92 -2.50
N TRP A 90 -10.26 10.74 -1.86
CA TRP A 90 -8.99 10.48 -2.54
C TRP A 90 -9.01 9.19 -3.35
N GLY A 91 -9.61 8.12 -2.82
CA GLY A 91 -9.76 6.86 -3.55
C GLY A 91 -10.59 7.03 -4.82
N ILE A 92 -11.71 7.75 -4.73
CA ILE A 92 -12.57 8.06 -5.87
C ILE A 92 -11.85 8.97 -6.88
N ALA A 93 -11.17 10.03 -6.40
CA ALA A 93 -10.41 10.92 -7.26
C ALA A 93 -9.31 10.18 -8.03
N ALA A 94 -8.57 9.28 -7.36
CA ALA A 94 -7.56 8.44 -8.01
C ALA A 94 -8.17 7.53 -9.07
N TYR A 95 -9.32 6.90 -8.80
CA TYR A 95 -10.03 6.05 -9.76
C TYR A 95 -10.39 6.83 -11.04
N TYR A 96 -10.97 8.01 -10.90
CA TYR A 96 -11.29 8.85 -12.07
C TYR A 96 -10.03 9.39 -12.77
N MET A 97 -8.99 9.72 -12.01
CA MET A 97 -7.73 10.14 -12.58
C MET A 97 -7.13 9.03 -13.46
N PHE A 98 -7.03 7.80 -12.94
CA PHE A 98 -6.50 6.66 -13.70
C PHE A 98 -7.36 6.32 -14.92
N GLY A 99 -8.69 6.40 -14.80
CA GLY A 99 -9.61 6.12 -15.91
C GLY A 99 -9.63 7.17 -17.03
N ASN A 100 -9.20 8.40 -16.79
CA ASN A 100 -9.20 9.47 -17.78
C ASN A 100 -7.82 9.81 -18.37
N PHE A 101 -6.74 9.29 -17.78
CA PHE A 101 -5.39 9.54 -18.30
C PHE A 101 -5.08 8.67 -19.53
N GLU A 102 -4.80 9.28 -20.67
CA GLU A 102 -4.50 8.57 -21.94
C GLU A 102 -3.28 7.65 -21.83
N LEU A 103 -2.21 8.09 -21.14
CA LEU A 103 -1.00 7.31 -20.89
C LEU A 103 -1.24 6.02 -20.10
N LEU A 104 -2.33 5.95 -19.33
CA LEU A 104 -2.70 4.80 -18.52
C LEU A 104 -3.67 3.85 -19.22
N GLY A 105 -3.95 4.09 -20.52
CA GLY A 105 -4.89 3.30 -21.31
C GLY A 105 -6.35 3.54 -20.97
N GLN A 106 -6.65 4.58 -20.18
CA GLN A 106 -8.00 4.96 -19.76
C GLN A 106 -8.74 3.78 -19.09
N TYR A 107 -10.04 3.63 -19.34
CA TYR A 107 -10.86 2.53 -18.82
C TYR A 107 -10.55 1.16 -19.45
N ASN A 108 -9.77 1.11 -20.54
CA ASN A 108 -9.35 -0.14 -21.18
C ASN A 108 -8.13 -0.77 -20.49
N GLY A 109 -7.42 0.02 -19.68
CA GLY A 109 -6.20 -0.41 -18.98
C GLY A 109 -5.02 -0.63 -19.92
N ILE A 110 -3.88 -1.03 -19.35
CA ILE A 110 -2.66 -1.33 -20.10
C ILE A 110 -2.60 -2.84 -20.35
N ASN A 111 -2.57 -3.23 -21.61
CA ASN A 111 -2.44 -4.62 -22.04
C ASN A 111 -0.99 -4.92 -22.46
N ASN A 112 -0.66 -6.21 -22.64
CA ASN A 112 0.66 -6.68 -23.08
C ASN A 112 1.81 -6.35 -22.10
N LEU A 113 1.56 -6.55 -20.79
CA LEU A 113 2.61 -6.45 -19.81
C LEU A 113 3.69 -7.51 -20.07
N PRO A 114 4.98 -7.14 -20.08
CA PRO A 114 6.06 -8.11 -20.23
C PRO A 114 6.09 -9.08 -19.05
N ALA A 115 6.42 -10.34 -19.32
CA ALA A 115 6.54 -11.34 -18.26
C ALA A 115 7.64 -10.96 -17.26
N VAL A 116 7.39 -11.19 -15.98
CA VAL A 116 8.36 -10.94 -14.93
C VAL A 116 9.50 -11.93 -15.05
N SER A 117 10.74 -11.47 -15.11
CA SER A 117 11.94 -12.30 -15.12
C SER A 117 12.71 -12.15 -13.81
N LEU A 118 13.09 -13.27 -13.18
CA LEU A 118 13.93 -13.30 -11.98
C LEU A 118 15.28 -13.93 -12.35
N PHE A 119 16.36 -13.15 -12.25
CA PHE A 119 17.73 -13.59 -12.60
C PHE A 119 17.87 -14.24 -13.99
N GLY A 120 17.11 -13.78 -14.99
CA GLY A 120 17.12 -14.33 -16.34
C GLY A 120 16.12 -15.48 -16.57
N TRP A 121 15.43 -15.95 -15.55
CA TRP A 121 14.35 -16.92 -15.67
C TRP A 121 13.02 -16.18 -15.89
N VAL A 122 12.42 -16.37 -17.06
CA VAL A 122 11.14 -15.75 -17.39
C VAL A 122 10.01 -16.57 -16.74
N MET A 123 9.31 -15.94 -15.79
CA MET A 123 8.19 -16.57 -15.09
C MET A 123 6.94 -16.54 -15.96
N ASN A 124 6.77 -17.55 -16.82
CA ASN A 124 5.57 -17.68 -17.67
C ASN A 124 4.46 -18.51 -17.02
N GLU A 125 4.77 -19.28 -15.99
CA GLU A 125 3.79 -20.12 -15.32
C GLU A 125 3.21 -19.43 -14.08
N GLY A 126 1.90 -19.45 -13.95
CA GLY A 126 1.21 -18.90 -12.77
C GLY A 126 1.60 -19.58 -11.44
N ARG A 127 2.27 -20.73 -11.48
CA ARG A 127 2.80 -21.43 -10.30
C ARG A 127 4.07 -20.77 -9.76
N GLU A 128 4.94 -20.26 -10.63
CA GLU A 128 6.17 -19.59 -10.22
C GLU A 128 5.85 -18.24 -9.56
N ILE A 129 4.94 -17.48 -10.16
CA ILE A 129 4.43 -16.22 -9.62
C ILE A 129 3.73 -16.45 -8.26
N TYR A 130 3.04 -17.58 -8.09
CA TYR A 130 2.40 -17.95 -6.83
C TYR A 130 3.39 -18.00 -5.67
N TYR A 131 4.52 -18.69 -5.82
CA TYR A 131 5.51 -18.79 -4.75
C TYR A 131 6.13 -17.43 -4.42
N LEU A 132 6.37 -16.59 -5.42
CA LEU A 132 6.89 -15.23 -5.23
C LEU A 132 5.91 -14.38 -4.40
N ILE A 133 4.64 -14.33 -4.81
CA ILE A 133 3.60 -13.54 -4.12
C ILE A 133 3.45 -13.99 -2.67
N TRP A 134 3.40 -15.31 -2.43
CA TRP A 134 3.27 -15.85 -1.07
C TRP A 134 4.51 -15.58 -0.21
N ALA A 135 5.71 -15.66 -0.80
CA ALA A 135 6.94 -15.30 -0.09
C ALA A 135 6.93 -13.83 0.35
N VAL A 136 6.52 -12.91 -0.54
CA VAL A 136 6.37 -11.48 -0.24
C VAL A 136 5.29 -11.26 0.83
N THR A 137 4.16 -11.93 0.72
CA THR A 137 3.05 -11.83 1.69
C THR A 137 3.47 -12.31 3.08
N LEU A 138 4.18 -13.43 3.16
CA LEU A 138 4.70 -13.96 4.43
C LEU A 138 5.77 -13.02 5.02
N ALA A 139 6.67 -12.51 4.19
CA ALA A 139 7.68 -11.54 4.63
C ALA A 139 7.01 -10.26 5.17
N ALA A 140 5.97 -9.76 4.50
CA ALA A 140 5.18 -8.62 4.95
C ALA A 140 4.47 -8.89 6.29
N LEU A 141 3.93 -10.10 6.48
CA LEU A 141 3.29 -10.52 7.72
C LEU A 141 4.30 -10.54 8.88
N ILE A 142 5.48 -11.14 8.67
CA ILE A 142 6.56 -11.18 9.68
C ILE A 142 7.02 -9.76 10.00
N ALA A 143 7.19 -8.90 9.00
CA ALA A 143 7.57 -7.51 9.20
C ALA A 143 6.52 -6.74 10.01
N ALA A 144 5.23 -6.96 9.75
CA ALA A 144 4.14 -6.38 10.53
C ALA A 144 4.11 -6.86 11.98
N GLN A 145 4.35 -8.16 12.22
CA GLN A 145 4.47 -8.71 13.57
C GLN A 145 5.66 -8.11 14.32
N ASN A 146 6.83 -8.05 13.69
CA ASN A 146 8.02 -7.44 14.26
C ASN A 146 7.80 -5.96 14.57
N LEU A 147 7.09 -5.23 13.70
CA LEU A 147 6.71 -3.83 13.95
C LEU A 147 5.86 -3.73 15.21
N LEU A 148 4.84 -4.58 15.36
CA LEU A 148 3.94 -4.57 16.50
C LEU A 148 4.62 -5.00 17.83
N ASP A 149 5.61 -5.88 17.76
CA ASP A 149 6.34 -6.36 18.95
C ASP A 149 7.49 -5.42 19.37
N SER A 150 7.82 -4.44 18.50
CA SER A 150 8.82 -3.42 18.77
C SER A 150 8.40 -2.44 19.89
N ARG A 151 9.32 -1.58 20.32
CA ARG A 151 9.00 -0.47 21.24
C ARG A 151 7.95 0.47 20.65
N SER A 152 8.06 0.77 19.35
CA SER A 152 7.08 1.57 18.62
C SER A 152 5.71 0.89 18.56
N GLY A 153 5.67 -0.43 18.37
CA GLY A 153 4.44 -1.20 18.31
C GLY A 153 3.63 -1.16 19.61
N ARG A 154 4.29 -1.15 20.76
CA ARG A 154 3.61 -0.98 22.05
C ARG A 154 2.98 0.41 22.18
N ALA A 155 3.68 1.45 21.74
CA ALA A 155 3.16 2.81 21.70
C ALA A 155 1.99 2.93 20.71
N ILE A 156 2.09 2.31 19.53
CA ILE A 156 1.02 2.26 18.52
C ILE A 156 -0.25 1.62 19.09
N ARG A 157 -0.14 0.50 19.80
CA ARG A 157 -1.30 -0.15 20.45
C ARG A 157 -1.96 0.73 21.51
N ALA A 158 -1.20 1.57 22.22
CA ALA A 158 -1.74 2.50 23.20
C ALA A 158 -2.59 3.62 22.57
N LEU A 159 -2.35 3.99 21.30
CA LEU A 159 -3.07 5.07 20.58
C LEU A 159 -4.56 4.78 20.46
N ARG A 160 -4.96 3.54 20.24
CA ARG A 160 -6.34 3.17 19.98
C ARG A 160 -7.30 3.52 21.13
N PHE A 161 -6.85 3.30 22.36
CA PHE A 161 -7.73 3.38 23.54
C PHE A 161 -7.57 4.67 24.35
N ARG A 162 -6.39 5.27 24.35
CA ARG A 162 -6.05 6.43 25.19
C ARG A 162 -5.02 7.36 24.54
N GLY A 163 -5.31 7.84 23.33
CA GLY A 163 -4.39 8.74 22.60
C GLY A 163 -3.97 9.95 23.43
N VAL A 164 -4.91 10.63 24.07
CA VAL A 164 -4.65 11.82 24.91
C VAL A 164 -3.76 11.47 26.11
N MET A 165 -3.95 10.28 26.70
CA MET A 165 -3.11 9.83 27.82
C MET A 165 -1.69 9.48 27.34
N ALA A 166 -1.55 8.89 26.13
CA ALA A 166 -0.24 8.61 25.55
C ALA A 166 0.54 9.91 25.28
N GLU A 167 -0.14 10.96 24.80
CA GLU A 167 0.44 12.30 24.62
C GLU A 167 0.92 12.91 25.95
N SER A 168 0.17 12.72 27.03
CA SER A 168 0.55 13.19 28.36
C SER A 168 1.83 12.52 28.89
N PHE A 169 2.15 11.31 28.40
CA PHE A 169 3.41 10.60 28.67
C PHE A 169 4.53 10.91 27.66
N GLY A 170 4.36 11.92 26.81
CA GLY A 170 5.38 12.35 25.86
C GLY A 170 5.49 11.47 24.61
N VAL A 171 4.47 10.65 24.30
CA VAL A 171 4.46 9.85 23.08
C VAL A 171 4.03 10.74 21.90
N ASP A 172 4.84 10.81 20.83
CA ASP A 172 4.47 11.46 19.58
C ASP A 172 3.42 10.62 18.83
N THR A 173 2.14 10.90 19.12
CA THR A 173 1.01 10.18 18.51
C THR A 173 0.86 10.47 17.03
N ALA A 174 1.18 11.69 16.59
CA ALA A 174 1.07 12.11 15.19
C ALA A 174 2.12 11.39 14.32
N GLY A 175 3.36 11.37 14.76
CA GLY A 175 4.44 10.66 14.07
C GLY A 175 4.18 9.15 13.97
N LEU A 176 3.68 8.53 15.03
CA LEU A 176 3.33 7.10 15.01
C LEU A 176 2.19 6.78 14.06
N LYS A 177 1.12 7.58 14.03
CA LYS A 177 0.03 7.46 13.05
C LYS A 177 0.55 7.56 11.62
N PHE A 178 1.45 8.50 11.37
CA PHE A 178 2.05 8.73 10.07
C PHE A 178 2.90 7.52 9.61
N ILE A 179 3.72 6.96 10.50
CA ILE A 179 4.54 5.77 10.20
C ILE A 179 3.66 4.57 9.82
N VAL A 180 2.58 4.32 10.59
CA VAL A 180 1.67 3.21 10.28
C VAL A 180 0.93 3.46 8.97
N PHE A 181 0.56 4.70 8.67
CA PHE A 181 -0.07 5.07 7.40
C PHE A 181 0.86 4.81 6.21
N LEU A 182 2.14 5.22 6.30
CA LEU A 182 3.15 4.93 5.29
C LEU A 182 3.37 3.43 5.09
N TYR A 183 3.46 2.69 6.20
CA TYR A 183 3.63 1.24 6.14
C TYR A 183 2.44 0.55 5.46
N ALA A 184 1.21 0.97 5.78
CA ALA A 184 0.01 0.45 5.13
C ALA A 184 -0.07 0.82 3.64
N ALA A 185 0.36 2.02 3.25
CA ALA A 185 0.46 2.44 1.86
C ALA A 185 1.50 1.62 1.08
N LEU A 186 2.65 1.30 1.70
CA LEU A 186 3.66 0.41 1.11
C LEU A 186 3.12 -1.01 0.89
N LEU A 187 2.39 -1.57 1.86
CA LEU A 187 1.76 -2.88 1.72
C LEU A 187 0.72 -2.90 0.59
N ALA A 188 -0.06 -1.81 0.47
CA ALA A 188 -1.01 -1.65 -0.63
C ALA A 188 -0.29 -1.52 -1.97
N GLY A 189 0.82 -0.78 -2.05
CA GLY A 189 1.62 -0.69 -3.26
C GLY A 189 2.32 -1.99 -3.67
N LEU A 190 2.60 -2.88 -2.73
CA LEU A 190 3.17 -4.20 -3.00
C LEU A 190 2.14 -5.23 -3.49
N SER A 191 0.85 -4.95 -3.33
CA SER A 191 -0.23 -5.85 -3.76
C SER A 191 -0.52 -5.71 -5.24
#